data_9fb98031a946560ac2cb75ea55c35423
#
_entry.id   9fb98031a946560ac2cb75ea55c35423
#
_cell.length_a   1.000
_cell.length_b   1.000
_cell.length_c   1.000
_cell.angle_alpha   90.00
_cell.angle_beta   90.00
_cell.angle_gamma   90.00
#
_symmetry.space_group_name_H-M   'P 1'
#
loop_
_entity.id
_entity.type
_entity.pdbx_description
1 polymer ?
#
loop_
_entity_poly.entity_id
_entity_poly.type
_entity_poly.pdbx_seq_one_letter_code
_entity_poly.pdbx_strand_id
1 'polypeptide(L)'
;MKNNNRPNCLVYLLVSLLLSILTSCKINGLTNDYGKLTPIEKSKIIALKNFENLSKDTIYKINALQLKEELLKYDAAMVYEFTNGCSSEFCRPLKVYEKYAQKHHYKLFLVMNGFANLDRTLSQNFTSPLFAIDGDYYKKSFRSVYTQYFHNELRDKPFKDKEWLGNLFFFEHGKYIKTLNDLPKEEN
;
A
#
# COMPACT_ATOMS: atom_id res chain seq x y z
N MET A 1 -15.71 -60.51 -30.63
CA MET A 1 -16.08 -59.08 -30.47
C MET A 1 -14.87 -58.32 -29.93
N LYS A 2 -14.16 -57.51 -30.75
CA LYS A 2 -13.04 -56.69 -30.29
C LYS A 2 -13.61 -55.32 -29.89
N ASN A 3 -13.58 -55.03 -28.57
CA ASN A 3 -13.97 -53.73 -28.03
C ASN A 3 -12.87 -52.71 -28.38
N ASN A 4 -13.08 -51.85 -29.37
CA ASN A 4 -12.17 -50.75 -29.74
C ASN A 4 -12.40 -49.58 -28.76
N ASN A 5 -11.81 -49.65 -27.56
CA ASN A 5 -11.67 -48.48 -26.71
C ASN A 5 -10.61 -47.54 -27.31
N ARG A 6 -10.99 -46.74 -28.29
CA ARG A 6 -10.19 -45.58 -28.70
C ARG A 6 -10.34 -44.53 -27.61
N PRO A 7 -9.27 -44.15 -26.93
CA PRO A 7 -9.38 -43.09 -25.94
C PRO A 7 -9.87 -41.83 -26.66
N ASN A 8 -10.90 -41.20 -26.09
CA ASN A 8 -11.48 -39.97 -26.63
C ASN A 8 -10.42 -38.85 -26.56
N CYS A 9 -9.71 -38.65 -27.67
CA CYS A 9 -8.66 -37.63 -27.85
C CYS A 9 -9.20 -36.23 -27.46
N LEU A 10 -10.49 -36.00 -27.69
CA LEU A 10 -11.20 -34.80 -27.28
C LEU A 10 -11.21 -34.57 -25.75
N VAL A 11 -11.39 -35.64 -25.00
CA VAL A 11 -11.39 -35.57 -23.50
C VAL A 11 -10.01 -35.21 -22.97
N TYR A 12 -8.93 -35.79 -23.53
CA TYR A 12 -7.56 -35.45 -23.17
C TYR A 12 -7.19 -34.01 -23.55
N LEU A 13 -7.67 -33.52 -24.70
CA LEU A 13 -7.50 -32.13 -25.13
C LEU A 13 -8.24 -31.16 -24.19
N LEU A 14 -9.47 -31.46 -23.78
CA LEU A 14 -10.23 -30.67 -22.83
C LEU A 14 -9.59 -30.65 -21.43
N VAL A 15 -9.12 -31.80 -20.95
CA VAL A 15 -8.42 -31.90 -19.65
C VAL A 15 -7.10 -31.16 -19.68
N SER A 16 -6.33 -31.27 -20.76
CA SER A 16 -5.08 -30.52 -20.95
C SER A 16 -5.31 -29.01 -21.03
N LEU A 17 -6.37 -28.57 -21.71
CA LEU A 17 -6.77 -27.16 -21.77
C LEU A 17 -7.23 -26.66 -20.40
N LEU A 18 -7.98 -27.46 -19.65
CA LEU A 18 -8.42 -27.12 -18.28
C LEU A 18 -7.23 -27.03 -17.31
N LEU A 19 -6.25 -27.92 -17.42
CA LEU A 19 -5.01 -27.90 -16.64
C LEU A 19 -4.14 -26.70 -16.96
N SER A 20 -4.10 -26.26 -18.22
CA SER A 20 -3.33 -25.06 -18.61
C SER A 20 -3.96 -23.75 -18.13
N ILE A 21 -5.29 -23.71 -17.91
CA ILE A 21 -5.99 -22.56 -17.31
C ILE A 21 -5.72 -22.47 -15.81
N LEU A 22 -5.39 -23.56 -15.15
CA LEU A 22 -5.06 -23.62 -13.73
C LEU A 22 -3.60 -23.18 -13.42
N THR A 23 -2.74 -22.97 -14.44
CA THR A 23 -1.43 -22.31 -14.27
C THR A 23 -1.61 -20.81 -14.09
N SER A 24 -2.07 -20.50 -12.96
CA SER A 24 -2.48 -19.27 -12.32
C SER A 24 -1.60 -18.05 -12.65
N CYS A 25 -2.19 -17.07 -13.27
CA CYS A 25 -1.72 -15.68 -13.15
C CYS A 25 -1.60 -15.33 -11.66
N LYS A 26 -0.39 -15.02 -11.20
CA LYS A 26 -0.21 -14.42 -9.86
C LYS A 26 -0.92 -13.05 -9.84
N ILE A 27 -2.14 -13.01 -9.32
CA ILE A 27 -2.86 -11.74 -9.13
C ILE A 27 -2.19 -11.02 -7.96
N ASN A 28 -1.48 -9.93 -8.24
CA ASN A 28 -0.89 -9.07 -7.24
C ASN A 28 -1.84 -7.92 -6.91
N GLY A 29 -1.83 -7.49 -5.64
CA GLY A 29 -2.52 -6.29 -5.20
C GLY A 29 -4.00 -6.43 -4.90
N LEU A 30 -4.58 -7.64 -4.92
CA LEU A 30 -5.93 -7.89 -4.45
C LEU A 30 -5.99 -7.86 -2.91
N THR A 31 -4.99 -8.48 -2.28
CA THR A 31 -4.76 -8.48 -0.83
C THR A 31 -3.53 -7.65 -0.49
N ASN A 32 -3.07 -7.69 0.77
CA ASN A 32 -1.82 -7.05 1.16
C ASN A 32 -0.55 -7.70 0.59
N ASP A 33 -0.67 -8.88 -0.01
CA ASP A 33 0.42 -9.69 -0.58
C ASP A 33 1.56 -10.06 0.39
N TYR A 34 1.38 -9.92 1.70
CA TYR A 34 2.37 -10.30 2.72
C TYR A 34 2.78 -11.77 2.63
N GLY A 35 1.83 -12.66 2.29
CA GLY A 35 2.10 -14.09 2.12
C GLY A 35 3.10 -14.42 1.00
N LYS A 36 3.29 -13.52 0.03
CA LYS A 36 4.16 -13.69 -1.14
C LYS A 36 5.61 -13.24 -0.89
N LEU A 37 5.86 -12.57 0.23
CA LEU A 37 7.18 -12.07 0.60
C LEU A 37 8.13 -13.19 0.99
N THR A 38 9.41 -12.99 0.70
CA THR A 38 10.51 -13.84 1.19
C THR A 38 10.66 -13.73 2.71
N PRO A 39 11.31 -14.70 3.38
CA PRO A 39 11.60 -14.58 4.81
C PRO A 39 12.41 -13.32 5.18
N ILE A 40 13.34 -12.89 4.31
CA ILE A 40 14.16 -11.68 4.51
C ILE A 40 13.29 -10.42 4.45
N GLU A 41 12.36 -10.33 3.51
CA GLU A 41 11.44 -9.19 3.44
C GLU A 41 10.50 -9.15 4.65
N LYS A 42 9.96 -10.31 5.05
CA LYS A 42 9.10 -10.42 6.24
C LYS A 42 9.80 -10.00 7.52
N SER A 43 11.10 -10.29 7.67
CA SER A 43 11.87 -9.90 8.87
C SER A 43 12.02 -8.39 9.03
N LYS A 44 11.86 -7.61 7.94
CA LYS A 44 11.88 -6.15 7.96
C LYS A 44 10.55 -5.51 8.35
N ILE A 45 9.46 -6.30 8.44
CA ILE A 45 8.10 -5.80 8.66
C ILE A 45 7.68 -6.12 10.08
N ILE A 46 7.45 -5.09 10.89
CA ILE A 46 7.06 -5.24 12.28
C ILE A 46 5.84 -4.37 12.60
N ALA A 47 5.11 -4.71 13.66
CA ALA A 47 4.08 -3.83 14.18
C ALA A 47 4.71 -2.57 14.79
N LEU A 48 4.15 -1.39 14.51
CA LEU A 48 4.58 -0.15 15.15
C LEU A 48 4.26 -0.20 16.65
N LYS A 49 5.26 0.09 17.48
CA LYS A 49 5.08 0.26 18.93
C LYS A 49 4.97 1.73 19.32
N ASN A 50 5.86 2.55 18.80
CA ASN A 50 5.86 4.01 18.93
C ASN A 50 6.62 4.62 17.74
N PHE A 51 6.61 5.94 17.61
CA PHE A 51 7.27 6.67 16.51
C PHE A 51 8.71 7.11 16.85
N GLU A 52 9.26 6.63 17.94
CA GLU A 52 10.61 6.96 18.37
C GLU A 52 11.64 6.04 17.71
N ASN A 53 12.81 6.60 17.35
CA ASN A 53 13.96 5.84 16.85
C ASN A 53 13.64 4.91 15.66
N LEU A 54 12.80 5.37 14.73
CA LEU A 54 12.42 4.62 13.53
C LEU A 54 13.62 4.44 12.58
N SER A 55 13.85 3.20 12.14
CA SER A 55 14.86 2.87 11.14
C SER A 55 14.27 2.93 9.72
N LYS A 56 15.04 3.45 8.75
CA LYS A 56 14.69 3.43 7.33
C LYS A 56 14.67 2.02 6.72
N ASP A 57 15.35 1.06 7.36
CA ASP A 57 15.45 -0.32 6.86
C ASP A 57 14.33 -1.22 7.39
N THR A 58 13.40 -0.63 8.15
CA THR A 58 12.26 -1.32 8.76
C THR A 58 10.95 -0.74 8.24
N ILE A 59 9.98 -1.60 8.01
CA ILE A 59 8.62 -1.24 7.60
C ILE A 59 7.71 -1.44 8.82
N TYR A 60 7.02 -0.40 9.21
CA TYR A 60 6.18 -0.39 10.40
C TYR A 60 4.71 -0.53 10.03
N LYS A 61 4.05 -1.63 10.45
CA LYS A 61 2.59 -1.77 10.29
C LYS A 61 1.88 -0.78 11.21
N ILE A 62 0.96 0.02 10.64
CA ILE A 62 0.32 1.14 11.31
C ILE A 62 -1.19 1.17 10.99
N ASN A 63 -2.00 1.61 11.93
CA ASN A 63 -3.38 2.01 11.69
C ASN A 63 -3.55 3.54 11.73
N ALA A 64 -4.69 4.03 11.28
CA ALA A 64 -4.92 5.46 11.20
C ALA A 64 -5.02 6.14 12.58
N LEU A 65 -5.49 5.46 13.63
CA LEU A 65 -5.55 6.03 14.97
C LEU A 65 -4.15 6.32 15.51
N GLN A 66 -3.22 5.34 15.39
CA GLN A 66 -1.82 5.56 15.78
C GLN A 66 -1.19 6.73 15.03
N LEU A 67 -1.47 6.83 13.73
CA LEU A 67 -0.94 7.93 12.92
C LEU A 67 -1.57 9.28 13.32
N LYS A 68 -2.87 9.34 13.58
CA LYS A 68 -3.55 10.57 14.03
C LYS A 68 -3.00 11.07 15.36
N GLU A 69 -2.76 10.18 16.33
CA GLU A 69 -2.11 10.55 17.59
C GLU A 69 -0.72 11.16 17.37
N GLU A 70 0.06 10.61 16.44
CA GLU A 70 1.37 11.14 16.10
C GLU A 70 1.27 12.50 15.39
N LEU A 71 0.30 12.67 14.48
CA LEU A 71 0.09 13.90 13.72
C LEU A 71 -0.18 15.12 14.61
N LEU A 72 -0.74 14.93 15.81
CA LEU A 72 -0.96 16.01 16.80
C LEU A 72 0.33 16.69 17.24
N LYS A 73 1.50 16.06 17.06
CA LYS A 73 2.79 16.60 17.49
C LYS A 73 3.42 17.59 16.50
N TYR A 74 2.79 17.77 15.33
CA TYR A 74 3.37 18.56 14.24
C TYR A 74 2.44 19.70 13.82
N ASP A 75 3.01 20.88 13.58
CA ASP A 75 2.27 22.04 13.07
C ASP A 75 1.71 21.75 11.69
N ALA A 76 2.51 21.09 10.82
CA ALA A 76 2.09 20.68 9.49
C ALA A 76 2.61 19.29 9.15
N ALA A 77 1.74 18.43 8.64
CA ALA A 77 2.11 17.07 8.24
C ALA A 77 1.47 16.67 6.92
N MET A 78 2.15 15.75 6.23
CA MET A 78 1.72 15.18 4.96
C MET A 78 1.81 13.65 5.04
N VAL A 79 0.71 12.97 4.74
CA VAL A 79 0.65 11.51 4.64
C VAL A 79 0.47 11.15 3.18
N TYR A 80 1.45 10.46 2.61
CA TYR A 80 1.38 9.91 1.26
C TYR A 80 1.15 8.41 1.32
N GLU A 81 -0.08 7.99 0.99
CA GLU A 81 -0.40 6.59 0.81
C GLU A 81 -0.07 6.18 -0.64
N PHE A 82 0.62 5.07 -0.83
CA PHE A 82 1.05 4.66 -2.15
C PHE A 82 1.04 3.14 -2.34
N THR A 83 0.99 2.75 -3.63
CA THR A 83 1.15 1.36 -4.06
C THR A 83 2.59 1.12 -4.52
N ASN A 84 3.23 0.07 -3.97
CA ASN A 84 4.57 -0.31 -4.36
C ASN A 84 4.67 -0.64 -5.87
N GLY A 85 5.79 -0.23 -6.47
CA GLY A 85 6.09 -0.56 -7.86
C GLY A 85 5.12 0.03 -8.87
N CYS A 86 4.41 1.09 -8.53
CA CYS A 86 3.60 1.84 -9.49
C CYS A 86 4.49 2.33 -10.63
N SER A 87 4.09 2.04 -11.87
CA SER A 87 4.81 2.40 -13.10
C SER A 87 4.07 3.41 -13.96
N SER A 88 2.95 3.99 -13.47
CA SER A 88 2.24 5.02 -14.22
C SER A 88 3.02 6.35 -14.16
N GLU A 89 2.80 7.22 -15.12
CA GLU A 89 3.38 8.58 -15.18
C GLU A 89 3.02 9.45 -13.97
N PHE A 90 1.92 9.10 -13.28
CA PHE A 90 1.48 9.79 -12.05
C PHE A 90 2.23 9.32 -10.79
N CYS A 91 3.01 8.23 -10.88
CA CYS A 91 3.74 7.69 -9.75
C CYS A 91 5.14 8.28 -9.65
N ARG A 92 5.26 9.37 -8.91
CA ARG A 92 6.55 10.03 -8.69
C ARG A 92 7.43 9.20 -7.73
N PRO A 93 8.77 9.25 -7.89
CA PRO A 93 9.69 8.68 -6.89
C PRO A 93 9.45 9.26 -5.50
N LEU A 94 9.61 8.44 -4.44
CA LEU A 94 9.40 8.86 -3.05
C LEU A 94 10.24 10.09 -2.66
N LYS A 95 11.44 10.22 -3.25
CA LYS A 95 12.32 11.38 -3.07
C LYS A 95 11.69 12.73 -3.47
N VAL A 96 10.74 12.71 -4.41
CA VAL A 96 10.03 13.94 -4.82
C VAL A 96 9.13 14.43 -3.70
N TYR A 97 8.41 13.49 -3.02
CA TYR A 97 7.58 13.82 -1.86
C TYR A 97 8.42 14.28 -0.67
N GLU A 98 9.59 13.68 -0.43
CA GLU A 98 10.53 14.15 0.60
C GLU A 98 11.00 15.58 0.36
N LYS A 99 11.40 15.90 -0.88
CA LYS A 99 11.83 17.25 -1.25
C LYS A 99 10.70 18.27 -1.07
N TYR A 100 9.49 17.92 -1.51
CA TYR A 100 8.32 18.77 -1.33
C TYR A 100 8.03 19.02 0.14
N ALA A 101 7.99 17.96 0.95
CA ALA A 101 7.73 18.06 2.38
C ALA A 101 8.79 18.92 3.08
N GLN A 102 10.07 18.73 2.75
CA GLN A 102 11.17 19.54 3.29
C GLN A 102 11.03 21.02 2.93
N LYS A 103 10.75 21.33 1.64
CA LYS A 103 10.59 22.70 1.15
C LYS A 103 9.44 23.44 1.82
N HIS A 104 8.35 22.73 2.12
CA HIS A 104 7.13 23.30 2.69
C HIS A 104 6.96 23.02 4.20
N HIS A 105 8.03 22.56 4.86
CA HIS A 105 8.05 22.29 6.31
C HIS A 105 7.00 21.29 6.81
N TYR A 106 6.60 20.33 5.95
CA TYR A 106 5.73 19.24 6.37
C TYR A 106 6.51 18.07 7.00
N LYS A 107 5.98 17.51 8.09
CA LYS A 107 6.37 16.18 8.52
C LYS A 107 5.77 15.15 7.55
N LEU A 108 6.63 14.37 6.89
CA LEU A 108 6.20 13.37 5.91
C LEU A 108 6.04 11.98 6.54
N PHE A 109 4.93 11.30 6.21
CA PHE A 109 4.68 9.90 6.47
C PHE A 109 4.43 9.18 5.15
N LEU A 110 5.30 8.21 4.82
CA LEU A 110 5.21 7.36 3.63
C LEU A 110 4.51 6.06 3.99
N VAL A 111 3.29 5.83 3.53
CA VAL A 111 2.44 4.71 3.93
C VAL A 111 2.10 3.84 2.72
N MET A 112 2.58 2.60 2.71
CA MET A 112 2.25 1.61 1.69
C MET A 112 0.88 0.99 1.94
N ASN A 113 0.11 0.76 0.89
CA ASN A 113 -1.17 0.07 0.99
C ASN A 113 -1.08 -1.47 0.88
N GLY A 114 0.12 -2.02 0.69
CA GLY A 114 0.38 -3.46 0.59
C GLY A 114 1.85 -3.74 0.29
N PHE A 115 2.19 -5.00 0.06
CA PHE A 115 3.57 -5.45 -0.06
C PHE A 115 3.94 -6.00 -1.46
N ALA A 116 3.02 -5.97 -2.43
CA ALA A 116 3.36 -6.35 -3.81
C ALA A 116 4.47 -5.45 -4.36
N ASN A 117 5.46 -6.01 -5.07
CA ASN A 117 6.60 -5.28 -5.65
C ASN A 117 7.39 -4.45 -4.62
N LEU A 118 7.52 -4.94 -3.40
CA LEU A 118 8.22 -4.25 -2.32
C LEU A 118 9.67 -3.92 -2.68
N ASP A 119 10.35 -4.81 -3.41
CA ASP A 119 11.69 -4.66 -3.93
C ASP A 119 11.88 -3.35 -4.72
N ARG A 120 10.90 -2.98 -5.56
CA ARG A 120 10.92 -1.73 -6.34
C ARG A 120 10.85 -0.49 -5.45
N THR A 121 10.13 -0.56 -4.34
CA THR A 121 10.09 0.56 -3.39
C THR A 121 11.39 0.67 -2.62
N LEU A 122 11.90 -0.47 -2.12
CA LEU A 122 13.16 -0.50 -1.36
C LEU A 122 14.39 -0.14 -2.20
N SER A 123 14.33 -0.26 -3.53
CA SER A 123 15.41 0.16 -4.45
C SER A 123 15.44 1.67 -4.71
N GLN A 124 14.40 2.41 -4.29
CA GLN A 124 14.38 3.88 -4.47
C GLN A 124 15.31 4.57 -3.47
N ASN A 125 15.84 5.74 -3.88
CA ASN A 125 16.64 6.57 -3.00
C ASN A 125 15.75 7.52 -2.19
N PHE A 126 15.45 7.15 -0.93
CA PHE A 126 14.72 7.97 0.06
C PHE A 126 15.30 7.74 1.45
N THR A 127 14.94 8.60 2.41
CA THR A 127 15.47 8.59 3.77
C THR A 127 14.42 8.45 4.86
N SER A 128 13.17 8.75 4.55
CA SER A 128 12.04 8.67 5.48
C SER A 128 11.72 7.23 5.87
N PRO A 129 11.31 6.96 7.12
CA PRO A 129 10.79 5.66 7.52
C PRO A 129 9.59 5.24 6.67
N LEU A 130 9.45 3.94 6.42
CA LEU A 130 8.32 3.37 5.70
C LEU A 130 7.29 2.80 6.68
N PHE A 131 6.05 3.12 6.40
CA PHE A 131 4.90 2.52 7.06
C PHE A 131 4.10 1.67 6.07
N ALA A 132 3.32 0.73 6.58
CA ALA A 132 2.36 -0.05 5.82
C ALA A 132 1.04 -0.12 6.57
N ILE A 133 -0.08 0.01 5.86
CA ILE A 133 -1.41 -0.12 6.49
C ILE A 133 -1.52 -1.51 7.12
N ASP A 134 -1.88 -1.56 8.41
CA ASP A 134 -2.17 -2.81 9.10
C ASP A 134 -3.59 -3.31 8.74
N GLY A 135 -3.70 -4.12 7.68
CA GLY A 135 -4.97 -4.70 7.26
C GLY A 135 -5.62 -5.59 8.33
N ASP A 136 -4.81 -6.20 9.21
CA ASP A 136 -5.30 -7.07 10.28
C ASP A 136 -6.07 -6.27 11.34
N TYR A 137 -5.66 -5.04 11.63
CA TYR A 137 -6.38 -4.10 12.50
C TYR A 137 -7.82 -3.86 11.98
N TYR A 138 -7.96 -3.65 10.67
CA TYR A 138 -9.27 -3.42 10.04
C TYR A 138 -10.08 -4.71 9.83
N LYS A 139 -9.52 -5.88 10.12
CA LYS A 139 -10.16 -7.21 9.89
C LYS A 139 -10.67 -7.35 8.45
N LYS A 140 -9.89 -6.88 7.47
CA LYS A 140 -10.22 -6.92 6.05
C LYS A 140 -9.06 -7.50 5.25
N SER A 141 -9.38 -8.51 4.40
CA SER A 141 -8.40 -9.18 3.54
C SER A 141 -8.16 -8.41 2.23
N PHE A 142 -9.17 -7.72 1.70
CA PHE A 142 -9.05 -6.98 0.44
C PHE A 142 -8.38 -5.63 0.67
N ARG A 143 -7.31 -5.39 -0.10
CA ARG A 143 -6.50 -4.16 -0.03
C ARG A 143 -7.33 -2.90 -0.20
N SER A 144 -8.20 -2.85 -1.21
CA SER A 144 -9.06 -1.70 -1.47
C SER A 144 -9.96 -1.37 -0.28
N VAL A 145 -10.45 -2.38 0.46
CA VAL A 145 -11.37 -2.18 1.59
C VAL A 145 -10.64 -1.63 2.81
N TYR A 146 -9.52 -2.23 3.23
CA TYR A 146 -8.80 -1.72 4.40
C TYR A 146 -8.11 -0.38 4.12
N THR A 147 -7.67 -0.12 2.87
CA THR A 147 -7.16 1.21 2.46
C THR A 147 -8.25 2.27 2.57
N GLN A 148 -9.48 1.97 2.09
CA GLN A 148 -10.63 2.86 2.27
C GLN A 148 -10.90 3.13 3.75
N TYR A 149 -10.86 2.12 4.62
CA TYR A 149 -11.07 2.27 6.05
C TYR A 149 -9.99 3.15 6.69
N PHE A 150 -8.73 2.93 6.34
CA PHE A 150 -7.61 3.77 6.76
C PHE A 150 -7.80 5.23 6.35
N HIS A 151 -8.14 5.50 5.08
CA HIS A 151 -8.39 6.84 4.57
C HIS A 151 -9.56 7.53 5.30
N ASN A 152 -10.64 6.78 5.53
CA ASN A 152 -11.82 7.33 6.20
C ASN A 152 -11.53 7.65 7.67
N GLU A 153 -10.80 6.77 8.36
CA GLU A 153 -10.40 6.99 9.75
C GLU A 153 -9.44 8.18 9.90
N LEU A 154 -8.52 8.40 8.94
CA LEU A 154 -7.66 9.59 8.89
C LEU A 154 -8.46 10.89 8.75
N ARG A 155 -9.60 10.85 8.08
CA ARG A 155 -10.46 12.00 7.80
C ARG A 155 -11.64 12.16 8.78
N ASP A 156 -11.72 11.36 9.82
CA ASP A 156 -12.85 11.29 10.75
C ASP A 156 -14.20 10.98 10.07
N LYS A 157 -14.17 10.13 9.04
CA LYS A 157 -15.34 9.67 8.30
C LYS A 157 -15.74 8.25 8.70
N PRO A 158 -17.02 7.87 8.52
CA PRO A 158 -17.44 6.48 8.70
C PRO A 158 -16.64 5.53 7.79
N PHE A 159 -16.23 4.35 8.27
CA PHE A 159 -15.44 3.39 7.50
C PHE A 159 -16.00 3.05 6.11
N LYS A 160 -17.32 3.05 5.96
CA LYS A 160 -17.99 2.71 4.69
C LYS A 160 -18.26 3.91 3.79
N ASP A 161 -17.79 5.09 4.15
CA ASP A 161 -17.86 6.25 3.26
C ASP A 161 -17.13 5.90 1.95
N LYS A 162 -17.77 6.18 0.80
CA LYS A 162 -17.25 5.83 -0.53
C LYS A 162 -16.56 7.00 -1.23
N GLU A 163 -16.47 8.13 -0.56
CA GLU A 163 -15.81 9.30 -1.13
C GLU A 163 -14.32 9.04 -1.32
N TRP A 164 -13.86 9.06 -2.56
CA TRP A 164 -12.45 8.98 -2.92
C TRP A 164 -11.93 10.38 -3.29
N LEU A 165 -10.98 10.90 -2.51
CA LEU A 165 -10.40 12.24 -2.70
C LEU A 165 -8.93 12.20 -3.14
N GLY A 166 -8.32 11.04 -3.20
CA GLY A 166 -6.91 10.86 -3.50
C GLY A 166 -6.15 10.14 -2.38
N ASN A 167 -4.83 10.21 -2.45
CA ASN A 167 -3.92 9.44 -1.57
C ASN A 167 -2.84 10.30 -0.90
N LEU A 168 -2.91 11.62 -1.05
CA LEU A 168 -1.99 12.58 -0.44
C LEU A 168 -2.76 13.49 0.52
N PHE A 169 -2.64 13.23 1.82
CA PHE A 169 -3.40 13.88 2.89
C PHE A 169 -2.56 14.95 3.56
N PHE A 170 -3.17 16.12 3.82
CA PHE A 170 -2.55 17.25 4.50
C PHE A 170 -3.23 17.52 5.83
N PHE A 171 -2.40 17.79 6.84
CA PHE A 171 -2.84 18.04 8.22
C PHE A 171 -2.17 19.30 8.76
N GLU A 172 -2.89 20.04 9.59
CA GLU A 172 -2.39 21.14 10.41
C GLU A 172 -2.77 20.90 11.87
N HIS A 173 -1.79 20.91 12.77
CA HIS A 173 -1.96 20.59 14.20
C HIS A 173 -2.78 19.30 14.42
N GLY A 174 -2.51 18.26 13.62
CA GLY A 174 -3.21 16.98 13.64
C GLY A 174 -4.62 16.98 13.03
N LYS A 175 -5.15 18.12 12.59
CA LYS A 175 -6.47 18.21 11.94
C LYS A 175 -6.35 17.98 10.45
N TYR A 176 -7.22 17.15 9.91
CA TYR A 176 -7.33 16.94 8.46
C TYR A 176 -7.74 18.23 7.74
N ILE A 177 -7.01 18.63 6.71
CA ILE A 177 -7.27 19.82 5.90
C ILE A 177 -7.80 19.46 4.52
N LYS A 178 -7.07 18.61 3.77
CA LYS A 178 -7.44 18.25 2.40
C LYS A 178 -6.75 16.96 1.97
N THR A 179 -7.26 16.37 0.88
CA THR A 179 -6.58 15.29 0.16
C THR A 179 -6.43 15.66 -1.31
N LEU A 180 -5.31 15.29 -1.90
CA LEU A 180 -5.00 15.49 -3.31
C LEU A 180 -4.58 14.16 -3.96
N ASN A 181 -4.66 14.08 -5.30
CA ASN A 181 -4.17 12.95 -6.08
C ASN A 181 -2.67 13.07 -6.42
N ASP A 182 -2.12 14.28 -6.39
CA ASP A 182 -0.73 14.58 -6.70
C ASP A 182 -0.28 15.81 -5.93
N LEU A 183 1.03 16.04 -5.89
CA LEU A 183 1.61 17.28 -5.33
C LEU A 183 1.05 18.50 -6.05
N PRO A 184 0.78 19.59 -5.32
CA PRO A 184 0.40 20.86 -5.93
C PRO A 184 1.45 21.28 -6.96
N LYS A 185 0.98 21.86 -8.07
CA LYS A 185 1.90 22.51 -9.02
C LYS A 185 2.60 23.68 -8.32
N GLU A 186 3.92 23.69 -8.36
CA GLU A 186 4.66 24.86 -7.90
C GLU A 186 4.41 25.98 -8.90
N GLU A 187 3.90 27.12 -8.41
CA GLU A 187 3.91 28.36 -9.18
C GLU A 187 5.38 28.83 -9.27
N ASN A 188 5.89 28.95 -10.48
CA ASN A 188 7.25 29.46 -10.77
C ASN A 188 7.33 30.95 -10.48
#